data_4096b6cb5a9f34796f259f269192762f
#
_entry.id   4096b6cb5a9f34796f259f269192762f
#
_cell.length_a   1.000
_cell.length_b   1.000
_cell.length_c   1.000
_cell.angle_alpha   90.00
_cell.angle_beta   90.00
_cell.angle_gamma   90.00
#
_symmetry.space_group_name_H-M   'P 1'
#
loop_
_entity.id
_entity.type
_entity.pdbx_description
1 polymer ?
#
loop_
_entity_poly.entity_id
_entity_poly.type
_entity_poly.pdbx_seq_one_letter_code
_entity_poly.pdbx_strand_id
1 'polypeptide(L)'
;MDKFKNIKSIPAYISLMNIDTDKIIPKQFLKTIKRSGLGKNLFYEMRFDEKGKPISGFILDNDPYSKSKILITGKNFGCGSSREHAPWALLDFGIRVIISE
;
A
#
# COMPACT_ATOMS: atom_id res chain seq x y z
N MET A 1 -3.28 -0.55 25.07
CA MET A 1 -2.95 0.32 23.94
C MET A 1 -1.47 0.19 23.63
N ASP A 2 -1.19 -0.03 22.39
CA ASP A 2 0.20 -0.08 21.98
C ASP A 2 0.80 1.31 21.98
N LYS A 3 1.87 1.45 22.73
CA LYS A 3 2.62 2.68 22.65
C LYS A 3 3.35 2.75 21.33
N PHE A 4 3.45 3.95 20.79
CA PHE A 4 4.27 4.17 19.63
C PHE A 4 5.72 3.85 19.98
N LYS A 5 6.23 2.80 19.39
CA LYS A 5 7.63 2.42 19.59
C LYS A 5 8.45 2.87 18.40
N ASN A 6 9.74 3.02 18.59
CA ASN A 6 10.63 3.32 17.48
C ASN A 6 10.50 2.24 16.40
N ILE A 7 10.05 2.65 15.22
CA ILE A 7 9.96 1.76 14.10
C ILE A 7 11.27 1.84 13.32
N LYS A 8 11.96 0.71 13.26
CA LYS A 8 13.18 0.60 12.48
C LYS A 8 12.84 -0.16 11.22
N SER A 9 12.97 0.50 10.09
CA SER A 9 12.66 -0.11 8.80
C SER A 9 13.35 0.67 7.71
N ILE A 10 13.68 -0.01 6.63
CA ILE A 10 14.14 0.65 5.41
C ILE A 10 12.90 1.21 4.73
N PRO A 11 12.77 2.53 4.57
CA PRO A 11 11.58 3.09 3.94
C PRO A 11 11.53 2.76 2.45
N ALA A 12 10.33 2.53 1.95
CA ALA A 12 10.09 2.38 0.53
C ALA A 12 9.54 3.70 -0.02
N TYR A 13 10.10 4.14 -1.13
CA TYR A 13 9.68 5.40 -1.74
C TYR A 13 8.96 5.15 -3.07
N ILE A 14 7.72 5.59 -3.13
CA ILE A 14 6.93 5.59 -4.37
C ILE A 14 6.82 7.03 -4.84
N SER A 15 7.52 7.37 -5.90
CA SER A 15 7.67 8.77 -6.35
C SER A 15 6.48 9.30 -7.15
N LEU A 16 5.32 8.68 -7.02
CA LEU A 16 4.12 9.11 -7.71
C LEU A 16 3.30 10.08 -6.86
N MET A 17 2.69 11.07 -7.52
CA MET A 17 1.74 11.97 -6.90
C MET A 17 0.32 11.49 -7.16
N ASN A 18 -0.62 11.94 -6.33
CA ASN A 18 -2.04 11.70 -6.53
C ASN A 18 -2.40 10.22 -6.62
N ILE A 19 -1.76 9.41 -5.79
CA ILE A 19 -2.12 8.00 -5.66
C ILE A 19 -3.47 7.94 -4.95
N ASP A 20 -4.54 7.73 -5.72
CA ASP A 20 -5.88 7.72 -5.16
C ASP A 20 -6.21 6.35 -4.53
N THR A 21 -7.36 6.29 -3.87
CA THR A 21 -7.78 5.09 -3.16
C THR A 21 -7.97 3.90 -4.10
N ASP A 22 -8.36 4.14 -5.36
CA ASP A 22 -8.52 3.07 -6.33
C ASP A 22 -7.18 2.46 -6.75
N LYS A 23 -6.11 3.26 -6.75
CA LYS A 23 -4.76 2.75 -7.00
C LYS A 23 -4.21 1.99 -5.80
N ILE A 24 -4.59 2.42 -4.59
CA ILE A 24 -4.18 1.73 -3.37
C ILE A 24 -4.85 0.36 -3.30
N ILE A 25 -6.15 0.31 -3.52
CA ILE A 25 -6.92 -0.92 -3.55
C ILE A 25 -8.02 -0.82 -4.59
N PRO A 26 -7.94 -1.57 -5.71
CA PRO A 26 -8.96 -1.50 -6.76
C PRO A 26 -10.34 -1.96 -6.31
N LYS A 27 -11.36 -1.45 -6.99
CA LYS A 27 -12.76 -1.68 -6.67
C LYS A 27 -13.14 -3.16 -6.56
N GLN A 28 -12.56 -4.00 -7.40
CA GLN A 28 -12.91 -5.42 -7.40
C GLN A 28 -12.60 -6.13 -6.09
N PHE A 29 -11.75 -5.53 -5.25
CA PHE A 29 -11.41 -6.10 -3.96
C PHE A 29 -12.22 -5.53 -2.80
N LEU A 30 -13.15 -4.63 -3.07
CA LEU A 30 -13.94 -3.96 -2.03
C LEU A 30 -15.17 -4.73 -1.57
N LYS A 31 -15.43 -5.88 -2.17
CA LYS A 31 -16.61 -6.71 -1.82
C LYS A 31 -16.42 -7.45 -0.51
N THR A 32 -15.20 -7.60 -0.05
CA THR A 32 -14.94 -8.29 1.20
C THR A 32 -15.17 -7.37 2.39
N ILE A 33 -15.69 -7.94 3.46
CA ILE A 33 -15.80 -7.24 4.74
C ILE A 33 -14.66 -7.60 5.69
N LYS A 34 -13.77 -8.49 5.27
CA LYS A 34 -12.61 -8.88 6.06
C LYS A 34 -11.53 -7.81 5.97
N ARG A 35 -10.97 -7.47 7.12
CA ARG A 35 -9.85 -6.52 7.19
C ARG A 35 -8.51 -7.16 6.89
N SER A 36 -8.41 -8.47 7.05
CA SER A 36 -7.17 -9.22 6.79
C SER A 36 -7.17 -9.77 5.37
N GLY A 37 -5.98 -10.01 4.85
CA GLY A 37 -5.80 -10.57 3.53
C GLY A 37 -5.82 -9.56 2.41
N LEU A 38 -6.04 -8.29 2.68
CA LEU A 38 -6.08 -7.25 1.65
C LEU A 38 -4.68 -6.79 1.23
N GLY A 39 -3.66 -7.08 2.02
CA GLY A 39 -2.30 -6.68 1.71
C GLY A 39 -1.79 -7.23 0.39
N LYS A 40 -2.20 -8.44 0.03
CA LYS A 40 -1.82 -9.04 -1.25
C LYS A 40 -2.41 -8.29 -2.45
N ASN A 41 -3.47 -7.51 -2.22
CA ASN A 41 -4.12 -6.72 -3.26
C ASN A 41 -3.69 -5.25 -3.23
N LEU A 42 -2.85 -4.87 -2.26
CA LEU A 42 -2.35 -3.51 -2.15
C LEU A 42 -1.59 -3.13 -3.42
N PHE A 43 -1.92 -1.96 -3.98
CA PHE A 43 -1.34 -1.47 -5.23
C PHE A 43 -1.43 -2.49 -6.38
N TYR A 44 -2.49 -3.26 -6.42
CA TYR A 44 -2.62 -4.39 -7.34
C TYR A 44 -2.31 -4.03 -8.79
N GLU A 45 -2.85 -2.91 -9.28
CA GLU A 45 -2.67 -2.52 -10.68
C GLU A 45 -1.26 -2.05 -11.01
N MET A 46 -0.47 -1.70 -9.99
CA MET A 46 0.93 -1.37 -10.17
C MET A 46 1.85 -2.58 -10.03
N ARG A 47 1.35 -3.65 -9.41
CA ARG A 47 2.14 -4.86 -9.14
C ARG A 47 1.86 -5.99 -10.11
N PHE A 48 0.66 -6.02 -10.69
CA PHE A 48 0.22 -7.13 -11.54
C PHE A 48 -0.38 -6.59 -12.84
N ASP A 49 -0.19 -7.34 -13.93
CA ASP A 49 -0.76 -6.98 -15.22
C ASP A 49 -2.21 -7.46 -15.34
N GLU A 50 -2.84 -7.24 -16.51
CA GLU A 50 -4.23 -7.62 -16.75
C GLU A 50 -4.49 -9.11 -16.56
N LYS A 51 -3.46 -9.92 -16.74
CA LYS A 51 -3.56 -11.38 -16.61
C LYS A 51 -3.22 -11.87 -15.20
N GLY A 52 -2.95 -10.93 -14.28
CA GLY A 52 -2.59 -11.27 -12.92
C GLY A 52 -1.15 -11.70 -12.73
N LYS A 53 -0.30 -11.47 -13.72
CA LYS A 53 1.12 -11.78 -13.61
C LYS A 53 1.89 -10.62 -12.99
N PRO A 54 2.87 -10.90 -12.14
CA PRO A 54 3.65 -9.84 -11.51
C PRO A 54 4.37 -8.97 -12.53
N ILE A 55 4.25 -7.66 -12.35
CA ILE A 55 5.02 -6.68 -13.12
C ILE A 55 6.35 -6.50 -12.42
N SER A 56 7.45 -6.71 -13.13
CA SER A 56 8.77 -6.54 -12.53
C SER A 56 9.08 -5.08 -12.22
N GLY A 57 9.84 -4.86 -11.17
CA GLY A 57 10.36 -3.54 -10.84
C GLY A 57 9.55 -2.73 -9.83
N PHE A 58 8.40 -3.22 -9.37
CA PHE A 58 7.68 -2.50 -8.33
C PHE A 58 8.41 -2.66 -6.99
N ILE A 59 8.68 -1.53 -6.34
CA ILE A 59 9.57 -1.49 -5.19
C ILE A 59 9.13 -2.41 -4.03
N LEU A 60 7.82 -2.45 -3.74
CA LEU A 60 7.33 -3.23 -2.61
C LEU A 60 7.34 -4.74 -2.84
N ASP A 61 7.63 -5.18 -4.07
CA ASP A 61 7.77 -6.60 -4.37
C ASP A 61 9.22 -7.07 -4.31
N ASN A 62 10.15 -6.18 -4.01
CA ASN A 62 11.58 -6.47 -3.98
C ASN A 62 12.17 -6.27 -2.59
N ASP A 63 12.98 -7.21 -2.13
CA ASP A 63 13.71 -7.06 -0.87
C ASP A 63 14.78 -5.98 -1.01
N PRO A 64 15.02 -5.20 0.04
CA PRO A 64 14.41 -5.30 1.38
C PRO A 64 13.08 -4.57 1.52
N TYR A 65 12.58 -3.96 0.47
CA TYR A 65 11.43 -3.07 0.50
C TYR A 65 10.11 -3.82 0.71
N SER A 66 10.05 -5.10 0.38
CA SER A 66 8.86 -5.92 0.63
C SER A 66 8.53 -6.06 2.11
N LYS A 67 9.50 -5.79 2.98
CA LYS A 67 9.34 -5.83 4.43
C LYS A 67 9.30 -4.44 5.05
N SER A 68 9.20 -3.41 4.23
CA SER A 68 9.18 -2.03 4.71
C SER A 68 7.93 -1.76 5.54
N LYS A 69 8.12 -1.04 6.62
CA LYS A 69 7.02 -0.55 7.47
C LYS A 69 6.76 0.94 7.26
N ILE A 70 7.62 1.60 6.51
CA ILE A 70 7.54 3.03 6.25
C ILE A 70 7.40 3.24 4.74
N LEU A 71 6.35 3.95 4.35
CA LEU A 71 6.10 4.29 2.97
C LEU A 71 6.22 5.80 2.78
N ILE A 72 7.05 6.22 1.85
CA ILE A 72 7.22 7.62 1.49
C ILE A 72 6.62 7.81 0.11
N THR A 73 5.72 8.77 -0.03
CA THR A 73 5.01 9.00 -1.29
C THR A 73 5.07 10.46 -1.70
N GLY A 74 4.73 10.74 -2.95
CA GLY A 74 4.52 12.11 -3.41
C GLY A 74 3.22 12.70 -2.87
N LYS A 75 2.87 13.88 -3.36
CA LYS A 75 1.71 14.64 -2.87
C LYS A 75 0.39 13.92 -3.07
N ASN A 76 -0.56 14.21 -2.20
CA ASN A 76 -1.96 13.73 -2.31
C ASN A 76 -2.11 12.22 -2.29
N PHE A 77 -1.33 11.54 -1.47
CA PHE A 77 -1.52 10.10 -1.27
C PHE A 77 -2.88 9.85 -0.62
N GLY A 78 -3.64 8.92 -1.19
CA GLY A 78 -4.94 8.57 -0.66
C GLY A 78 -6.06 9.51 -1.05
N CYS A 79 -5.86 10.32 -2.08
CA CYS A 79 -6.90 11.23 -2.57
C CYS A 79 -8.06 10.43 -3.20
N GLY A 80 -9.17 11.11 -3.48
CA GLY A 80 -10.36 10.49 -4.05
C GLY A 80 -11.34 10.05 -2.97
N SER A 81 -12.17 9.05 -3.28
CA SER A 81 -13.21 8.57 -2.36
C SER A 81 -12.61 7.98 -1.10
N SER A 82 -13.19 8.34 0.04
CA SER A 82 -12.79 7.76 1.31
C SER A 82 -13.22 6.29 1.36
N ARG A 83 -12.29 5.39 1.56
CA ARG A 83 -12.54 3.95 1.64
C ARG A 83 -11.70 3.34 2.74
N GLU A 84 -12.34 2.62 3.63
CA GLU A 84 -11.63 1.98 4.74
C GLU A 84 -10.74 0.83 4.28
N HIS A 85 -11.05 0.23 3.13
CA HIS A 85 -10.23 -0.87 2.60
C HIS A 85 -8.80 -0.45 2.30
N ALA A 86 -8.58 0.81 1.91
CA ALA A 86 -7.23 1.29 1.64
C ALA A 86 -6.33 1.23 2.88
N PRO A 87 -6.71 1.83 4.03
CA PRO A 87 -5.89 1.65 5.24
C PRO A 87 -5.80 0.21 5.71
N TRP A 88 -6.85 -0.60 5.54
CA TRP A 88 -6.79 -2.01 5.91
C TRP A 88 -5.74 -2.75 5.07
N ALA A 89 -5.69 -2.48 3.76
CA ALA A 89 -4.72 -3.12 2.88
C ALA A 89 -3.29 -2.72 3.25
N LEU A 90 -3.07 -1.43 3.54
CA LEU A 90 -1.76 -0.95 3.95
C LEU A 90 -1.29 -1.60 5.24
N LEU A 91 -2.17 -1.67 6.24
CA LEU A 91 -1.85 -2.31 7.51
C LEU A 91 -1.59 -3.81 7.36
N ASP A 92 -2.40 -4.48 6.57
CA ASP A 92 -2.24 -5.92 6.36
C ASP A 92 -0.95 -6.25 5.61
N PHE A 93 -0.53 -5.37 4.70
CA PHE A 93 0.75 -5.52 4.01
C PHE A 93 1.93 -5.34 4.97
N GLY A 94 1.75 -4.55 6.01
CA GLY A 94 2.79 -4.30 7.01
C GLY A 94 3.23 -2.86 7.14
N ILE A 95 2.61 -1.95 6.39
CA ILE A 95 2.93 -0.53 6.47
C ILE A 95 2.38 0.06 7.77
N ARG A 96 3.22 0.77 8.49
CA ARG A 96 2.87 1.39 9.78
C ARG A 96 2.96 2.90 9.78
N VAL A 97 3.79 3.46 8.89
CA VAL A 97 4.01 4.90 8.78
C VAL A 97 3.96 5.29 7.33
N ILE A 98 3.24 6.36 7.01
CA ILE A 98 3.19 6.93 5.67
C ILE A 98 3.62 8.38 5.78
N ILE A 99 4.61 8.74 4.97
CA ILE A 99 5.09 10.12 4.88
C ILE A 99 4.78 10.60 3.47
N SER A 100 3.91 11.59 3.39
CA SER A 100 3.49 12.17 2.11
C SER A 100 3.83 13.66 2.09
N GLU A 101 4.27 14.12 0.96
CA GLU A 101 4.50 15.56 0.80
C GLU A 101 3.20 16.35 0.85
#